data_bd9651aa53ee3d8ef5346e5c6f6f56ed
#
_entry.id   bd9651aa53ee3d8ef5346e5c6f6f56ed
#
_cell.length_a   1.000
_cell.length_b   1.000
_cell.length_c   1.000
_cell.angle_alpha   90.00
_cell.angle_beta   90.00
_cell.angle_gamma   90.00
#
_symmetry.space_group_name_H-M   'P 1'
#
loop_
_entity.id
_entity.type
_entity.pdbx_description
1 polymer ?
#
loop_
_entity_poly.entity_id
_entity_poly.type
_entity_poly.pdbx_seq_one_letter_code
_entity_poly.pdbx_strand_id
1 'polypeptide(L)'
;LDKITNGLSPLSRLKETLPCAFLVDNSCSIYEVRPLACRGGNSIDADLCRRHVEDLDSVEKEIELYGNPYWIHAVPFKIMHALRDGLTAGIKKFQLGQEQLELTAATLIALNAKSSLERWIRGEDVFTEGRINKTKRSV
;
A
#
# COMPACT_ATOMS: atom_id res chain seq x y z
N LEU A 1 7.03 13.31 4.07
CA LEU A 1 6.98 11.96 3.51
C LEU A 1 6.30 11.96 2.15
N ASP A 2 5.11 12.54 2.03
CA ASP A 2 4.36 12.63 0.78
C ASP A 2 5.18 13.19 -0.40
N LYS A 3 5.92 14.28 -0.19
CA LYS A 3 6.78 14.88 -1.24
C LYS A 3 7.87 13.92 -1.75
N ILE A 4 8.29 12.96 -0.94
CA ILE A 4 9.32 11.98 -1.29
C ILE A 4 8.68 10.78 -1.98
N THR A 5 7.51 10.35 -1.53
CA THR A 5 6.86 9.10 -1.97
C THR A 5 5.87 9.27 -3.11
N ASN A 6 5.40 10.50 -3.35
CA ASN A 6 4.41 10.78 -4.39
C ASN A 6 4.99 10.49 -5.79
N GLY A 7 4.29 9.66 -6.53
CA GLY A 7 4.68 9.22 -7.88
C GLY A 7 5.73 8.11 -7.93
N LEU A 8 6.24 7.62 -6.79
CA LEU A 8 7.09 6.44 -6.76
C LEU A 8 6.27 5.17 -7.04
N SER A 9 6.90 4.22 -7.75
CA SER A 9 6.36 2.85 -7.82
C SER A 9 6.44 2.18 -6.45
N PRO A 10 5.65 1.13 -6.17
CA PRO A 10 5.76 0.38 -4.92
C PRO A 10 7.18 -0.13 -4.64
N LEU A 11 7.88 -0.60 -5.68
CA LEU A 11 9.25 -1.08 -5.56
C LEU A 11 10.24 0.06 -5.25
N SER A 12 10.12 1.19 -5.96
CA SER A 12 10.97 2.36 -5.70
C SER A 12 10.77 2.86 -4.26
N ARG A 13 9.52 2.87 -3.78
CA ARG A 13 9.23 3.26 -2.40
C ARG A 13 9.86 2.31 -1.37
N LEU A 14 9.88 1.00 -1.67
CA LEU A 14 10.52 0.01 -0.80
C LEU A 14 12.04 0.25 -0.72
N LYS A 15 12.68 0.59 -1.83
CA LYS A 15 14.12 0.92 -1.89
C LYS A 15 14.49 2.17 -1.08
N GLU A 16 13.58 3.13 -0.92
CA GLU A 16 13.81 4.31 -0.11
C GLU A 16 13.84 4.04 1.41
N THR A 17 13.47 2.82 1.85
CA THR A 17 13.48 2.39 3.26
C THR A 17 12.82 3.36 4.24
N LEU A 18 11.82 4.11 3.76
CA LEU A 18 11.15 5.13 4.56
C LEU A 18 10.20 4.51 5.59
N PRO A 19 10.24 4.96 6.83
CA PRO A 19 9.29 4.50 7.84
C PRO A 19 7.87 4.89 7.45
N CYS A 20 6.89 4.11 7.93
CA CYS A 20 5.49 4.43 7.74
C CYS A 20 5.13 5.78 8.40
N ALA A 21 4.39 6.63 7.69
CA ALA A 21 3.96 7.94 8.20
C ALA A 21 3.08 7.84 9.46
N PHE A 22 2.48 6.68 9.70
CA PHE A 22 1.60 6.41 10.86
C PHE A 22 2.32 5.66 11.99
N LEU A 23 3.64 5.57 11.93
CA LEU A 23 4.43 4.97 12.99
C LEU A 23 4.79 6.04 14.03
N VAL A 24 4.31 5.87 15.27
CA VAL A 24 4.60 6.73 16.42
C VAL A 24 5.12 5.82 17.52
N ASP A 25 6.29 6.11 18.06
CA ASP A 25 6.93 5.34 19.13
C ASP A 25 6.95 3.82 18.84
N ASN A 26 7.35 3.46 17.62
CA ASN A 26 7.35 2.07 17.09
C ASN A 26 5.98 1.37 17.07
N SER A 27 4.90 2.12 17.19
CA SER A 27 3.54 1.61 17.18
C SER A 27 2.70 2.26 16.07
N CYS A 28 1.78 1.49 15.50
CA CYS A 28 0.90 2.00 14.44
C CYS A 28 -0.21 2.88 15.06
N SER A 29 -0.17 4.19 14.80
CA SER A 29 -1.17 5.16 15.31
C SER A 29 -2.57 4.97 14.74
N ILE A 30 -2.70 4.26 13.62
CA ILE A 30 -3.98 3.94 12.96
C ILE A 30 -4.32 2.44 13.05
N TYR A 31 -3.83 1.73 14.08
CA TYR A 31 -3.95 0.27 14.18
C TYR A 31 -5.39 -0.23 13.98
N GLU A 32 -6.36 0.41 14.62
CA GLU A 32 -7.79 0.04 14.56
C GLU A 32 -8.39 0.18 13.16
N VAL A 33 -7.91 1.15 12.38
CA VAL A 33 -8.43 1.49 11.05
C VAL A 33 -7.42 1.19 9.93
N ARG A 34 -6.45 0.31 10.18
CA ARG A 34 -5.44 -0.05 9.18
C ARG A 34 -6.06 -0.52 7.87
N PRO A 35 -5.54 -0.07 6.72
CA PRO A 35 -5.91 -0.59 5.41
C PRO A 35 -5.76 -2.11 5.30
N LEU A 36 -6.54 -2.75 4.44
CA LEU A 36 -6.48 -4.20 4.21
C LEU A 36 -5.07 -4.67 3.82
N ALA A 37 -4.35 -3.91 3.02
CA ALA A 37 -2.97 -4.21 2.65
C ALA A 37 -2.05 -4.33 3.88
N CYS A 38 -2.20 -3.43 4.86
CA CYS A 38 -1.43 -3.47 6.10
C CYS A 38 -1.84 -4.66 7.00
N ARG A 39 -3.10 -5.08 6.93
CA ARG A 39 -3.61 -6.22 7.72
C ARG A 39 -3.17 -7.57 7.15
N GLY A 40 -2.97 -7.65 5.84
CA GLY A 40 -2.56 -8.87 5.15
C GLY A 40 -1.04 -9.08 5.07
N GLY A 41 -0.26 -8.02 5.27
CA GLY A 41 1.19 -8.05 5.12
C GLY A 41 1.92 -8.48 6.40
N ASN A 42 1.74 -9.73 6.82
CA ASN A 42 2.43 -10.27 7.99
C ASN A 42 3.53 -11.24 7.53
N SER A 43 4.77 -10.97 7.93
CA SER A 43 5.88 -11.89 7.71
C SER A 43 5.85 -13.05 8.71
N ILE A 44 6.24 -14.22 8.25
CA ILE A 44 6.49 -15.39 9.10
C ILE A 44 7.96 -15.51 9.52
N ASP A 45 8.79 -14.67 8.93
CA ASP A 45 10.24 -14.65 9.17
C ASP A 45 10.69 -13.20 9.37
N ALA A 46 11.02 -12.85 10.62
CA ALA A 46 11.47 -11.51 10.98
C ALA A 46 12.84 -11.19 10.39
N ASP A 47 13.72 -12.17 10.26
CA ASP A 47 15.05 -11.97 9.69
C ASP A 47 15.00 -11.70 8.20
N LEU A 48 14.18 -12.43 7.47
CA LEU A 48 13.92 -12.13 6.06
C LEU A 48 13.28 -10.75 5.87
N CYS A 49 12.36 -10.38 6.76
CA CYS A 49 11.75 -9.05 6.74
C CYS A 49 12.81 -7.94 6.96
N ARG A 50 13.76 -8.17 7.88
CA ARG A 50 14.88 -7.26 8.11
C ARG A 50 15.80 -7.17 6.88
N ARG A 51 16.18 -8.30 6.29
CA ARG A 51 17.01 -8.35 5.07
C ARG A 51 16.35 -7.64 3.89
N HIS A 52 15.02 -7.70 3.77
CA HIS A 52 14.27 -6.96 2.75
C HIS A 52 14.47 -5.44 2.85
N VAL A 53 14.70 -4.93 4.04
CA VAL A 53 14.94 -3.50 4.28
C VAL A 53 16.42 -3.16 4.11
N GLU A 54 17.31 -4.03 4.58
CA GLU A 54 18.75 -3.77 4.63
C GLU A 54 19.47 -4.11 3.31
N ASP A 55 19.00 -5.14 2.58
CA ASP A 55 19.64 -5.65 1.36
C ASP A 55 18.60 -6.19 0.38
N LEU A 56 17.79 -5.30 -0.17
CA LEU A 56 16.73 -5.65 -1.11
C LEU A 56 17.24 -6.35 -2.36
N ASP A 57 18.40 -5.94 -2.88
CA ASP A 57 18.96 -6.50 -4.12
C ASP A 57 19.35 -7.98 -3.95
N SER A 58 19.83 -8.39 -2.77
CA SER A 58 20.09 -9.78 -2.45
C SER A 58 18.80 -10.60 -2.39
N VAL A 59 17.77 -10.05 -1.77
CA VAL A 59 16.46 -10.70 -1.66
C VAL A 59 15.77 -10.82 -3.03
N GLU A 60 15.87 -9.81 -3.90
CA GLU A 60 15.36 -9.90 -5.28
C GLU A 60 16.03 -11.05 -6.05
N LYS A 61 17.33 -11.22 -5.92
CA LYS A 61 18.07 -12.35 -6.53
C LYS A 61 17.62 -13.71 -5.97
N GLU A 62 17.41 -13.81 -4.66
CA GLU A 62 16.85 -15.02 -4.05
C GLU A 62 15.48 -15.35 -4.61
N ILE A 63 14.61 -14.35 -4.78
CA ILE A 63 13.28 -14.51 -5.38
C ILE A 63 13.37 -14.99 -6.83
N GLU A 64 14.29 -14.46 -7.63
CA GLU A 64 14.52 -14.88 -9.00
C GLU A 64 15.01 -16.34 -9.09
N LEU A 65 15.91 -16.76 -8.20
CA LEU A 65 16.51 -18.09 -8.22
C LEU A 65 15.60 -19.19 -7.65
N TYR A 66 14.89 -18.90 -6.60
CA TYR A 66 14.14 -19.90 -5.82
C TYR A 66 12.62 -19.69 -5.84
N GLY A 67 12.13 -18.70 -6.56
CA GLY A 67 10.73 -18.26 -6.53
C GLY A 67 10.42 -17.41 -5.31
N ASN A 68 9.17 -16.93 -5.25
CA ASN A 68 8.73 -16.06 -4.16
C ASN A 68 8.82 -16.79 -2.82
N PRO A 69 9.72 -16.42 -1.91
CA PRO A 69 9.80 -17.08 -0.62
C PRO A 69 8.51 -16.88 0.14
N TYR A 70 8.04 -17.90 0.84
CA TYR A 70 6.81 -17.88 1.64
C TYR A 70 6.94 -17.03 2.91
N TRP A 71 7.56 -15.86 2.81
CA TRP A 71 7.79 -14.96 3.94
C TRP A 71 6.53 -14.21 4.40
N ILE A 72 5.52 -14.15 3.51
CA ILE A 72 4.21 -13.60 3.88
C ILE A 72 3.30 -14.74 4.35
N HIS A 73 2.65 -14.54 5.48
CA HIS A 73 1.69 -15.50 5.99
C HIS A 73 0.54 -15.68 4.99
N ALA A 74 0.51 -16.83 4.29
CA ALA A 74 -0.33 -17.04 3.11
C ALA A 74 -1.84 -16.89 3.41
N VAL A 75 -2.30 -17.31 4.59
CA VAL A 75 -3.74 -17.28 4.93
C VAL A 75 -4.23 -15.85 5.13
N PRO A 76 -3.67 -15.01 6.01
CA PRO A 76 -4.07 -13.60 6.11
C PRO A 76 -3.95 -12.86 4.78
N PHE A 77 -2.89 -13.10 4.02
CA PHE A 77 -2.67 -12.49 2.71
C PHE A 77 -3.80 -12.82 1.73
N LYS A 78 -4.16 -14.09 1.57
CA LYS A 78 -5.25 -14.53 0.69
C LYS A 78 -6.60 -13.97 1.11
N ILE A 79 -6.89 -13.96 2.42
CA ILE A 79 -8.14 -13.40 2.95
C ILE A 79 -8.23 -11.90 2.64
N MET A 80 -7.16 -11.14 2.88
CA MET A 80 -7.15 -9.71 2.61
C MET A 80 -7.26 -9.39 1.12
N HIS A 81 -6.66 -10.20 0.25
CA HIS A 81 -6.84 -10.08 -1.19
C HIS A 81 -8.28 -10.33 -1.63
N ALA A 82 -8.91 -11.39 -1.13
CA ALA A 82 -10.29 -11.69 -1.44
C ALA A 82 -11.25 -10.59 -0.97
N LEU A 83 -11.03 -10.05 0.24
CA LEU A 83 -11.79 -8.92 0.76
C LEU A 83 -11.60 -7.66 -0.10
N ARG A 84 -10.36 -7.34 -0.47
CA ARG A 84 -10.07 -6.21 -1.36
C ARG A 84 -10.80 -6.36 -2.70
N ASP A 85 -10.74 -7.53 -3.30
CA ASP A 85 -11.35 -7.78 -4.60
C ASP A 85 -12.88 -7.69 -4.52
N GLY A 86 -13.47 -8.21 -3.45
CA GLY A 86 -14.91 -8.07 -3.16
C GLY A 86 -15.33 -6.61 -2.96
N LEU A 87 -14.58 -5.83 -2.20
CA LEU A 87 -14.81 -4.40 -2.00
C LEU A 87 -14.69 -3.63 -3.33
N THR A 88 -13.64 -3.92 -4.11
CA THR A 88 -13.43 -3.28 -5.42
C THR A 88 -14.60 -3.56 -6.36
N ALA A 89 -15.08 -4.82 -6.40
CA ALA A 89 -16.24 -5.19 -7.19
C ALA A 89 -17.52 -4.48 -6.73
N GLY A 90 -17.69 -4.30 -5.41
CA GLY A 90 -18.79 -3.52 -4.83
C GLY A 90 -18.72 -2.05 -5.23
N ILE A 91 -17.58 -1.40 -5.02
CA ILE A 91 -17.32 0.01 -5.35
C ILE A 91 -17.58 0.27 -6.84
N LYS A 92 -17.17 -0.66 -7.71
CA LYS A 92 -17.43 -0.60 -9.16
C LYS A 92 -18.91 -0.51 -9.50
N LYS A 93 -19.77 -1.24 -8.79
CA LYS A 93 -21.23 -1.21 -9.02
C LYS A 93 -21.82 0.17 -8.75
N PHE A 94 -21.21 0.94 -7.86
CA PHE A 94 -21.61 2.32 -7.55
C PHE A 94 -20.90 3.36 -8.43
N GLN A 95 -20.14 2.93 -9.43
CA GLN A 95 -19.38 3.81 -10.35
C GLN A 95 -18.37 4.72 -9.62
N LEU A 96 -17.88 4.29 -8.47
CA LEU A 96 -16.87 5.02 -7.71
C LEU A 96 -15.46 4.66 -8.16
N GLY A 97 -14.49 5.54 -7.91
CA GLY A 97 -13.08 5.33 -8.24
C GLY A 97 -12.52 4.08 -7.55
N GLN A 98 -11.81 3.26 -8.31
CA GLN A 98 -11.28 1.94 -7.89
C GLN A 98 -9.76 1.90 -7.90
N GLU A 99 -9.12 3.00 -8.25
CA GLU A 99 -7.68 3.06 -8.40
C GLU A 99 -6.99 2.85 -7.05
N GLN A 100 -5.83 2.21 -7.11
CA GLN A 100 -4.98 2.10 -5.93
C GLN A 100 -4.37 3.46 -5.61
N LEU A 101 -4.49 3.86 -4.36
CA LEU A 101 -3.99 5.13 -3.86
C LEU A 101 -2.76 4.90 -2.97
N GLU A 102 -1.83 5.82 -3.04
CA GLU A 102 -0.77 5.91 -2.05
C GLU A 102 -1.39 6.40 -0.73
N LEU A 103 -1.13 5.67 0.36
CA LEU A 103 -1.84 5.88 1.62
C LEU A 103 -1.63 7.28 2.21
N THR A 104 -0.40 7.78 2.16
CA THR A 104 -0.08 9.09 2.71
C THR A 104 -0.73 10.21 1.92
N ALA A 105 -0.64 10.16 0.59
CA ALA A 105 -1.25 11.14 -0.31
C ALA A 105 -2.77 11.12 -0.18
N ALA A 106 -3.39 9.95 -0.20
CA ALA A 106 -4.84 9.80 -0.03
C ALA A 106 -5.32 10.38 1.32
N THR A 107 -4.56 10.13 2.39
CA THR A 107 -4.88 10.68 3.72
C THR A 107 -4.79 12.20 3.73
N LEU A 108 -3.75 12.78 3.14
CA LEU A 108 -3.60 14.24 3.06
C LEU A 108 -4.74 14.88 2.25
N ILE A 109 -5.11 14.29 1.13
CA ILE A 109 -6.26 14.76 0.33
C ILE A 109 -7.55 14.73 1.17
N ALA A 110 -7.79 13.62 1.89
CA ALA A 110 -8.98 13.47 2.72
C ALA A 110 -9.03 14.46 3.88
N LEU A 111 -7.88 14.77 4.50
CA LEU A 111 -7.81 15.71 5.63
C LEU A 111 -7.89 17.17 5.19
N ASN A 112 -7.30 17.52 4.05
CA ASN A 112 -7.24 18.89 3.57
C ASN A 112 -8.55 19.40 2.95
N ALA A 113 -9.39 18.50 2.45
CA ALA A 113 -10.68 18.85 1.87
C ALA A 113 -11.81 18.15 2.63
N LYS A 114 -12.44 18.84 3.57
CA LYS A 114 -13.52 18.31 4.43
C LYS A 114 -14.66 17.62 3.66
N SER A 115 -14.89 18.00 2.41
CA SER A 115 -15.92 17.40 1.53
C SER A 115 -15.39 16.30 0.61
N SER A 116 -14.13 15.88 0.72
CA SER A 116 -13.55 14.88 -0.20
C SER A 116 -14.33 13.58 -0.23
N LEU A 117 -14.72 13.06 0.93
CA LEU A 117 -15.50 11.83 1.02
C LEU A 117 -16.89 11.97 0.39
N GLU A 118 -17.58 13.07 0.68
CA GLU A 118 -18.90 13.35 0.11
C GLU A 118 -18.85 13.50 -1.40
N ARG A 119 -17.83 14.19 -1.91
CA ARG A 119 -17.59 14.34 -3.34
C ARG A 119 -17.28 13.01 -4.02
N TRP A 120 -16.43 12.20 -3.39
CA TRP A 120 -16.12 10.87 -3.89
C TRP A 120 -17.35 9.96 -3.94
N ILE A 121 -18.20 9.97 -2.90
CA ILE A 121 -19.46 9.22 -2.87
C ILE A 121 -20.40 9.66 -4.01
N ARG A 122 -20.34 10.91 -4.45
CA ARG A 122 -21.08 11.41 -5.62
C ARG A 122 -20.43 11.03 -6.96
N GLY A 123 -19.32 10.27 -6.94
CA GLY A 123 -18.62 9.85 -8.15
C GLY A 123 -17.59 10.86 -8.68
N GLU A 124 -17.29 11.93 -7.92
CA GLU A 124 -16.25 12.88 -8.33
C GLU A 124 -14.86 12.28 -8.14
N ASP A 125 -13.96 12.58 -9.07
CA ASP A 125 -12.56 12.16 -8.98
C ASP A 125 -11.75 13.10 -8.09
N VAL A 126 -11.75 12.82 -6.80
CA VAL A 126 -11.08 13.65 -5.79
C VAL A 126 -9.68 13.17 -5.40
N PHE A 127 -9.31 11.93 -5.78
CA PHE A 127 -8.06 11.29 -5.37
C PHE A 127 -7.04 11.13 -6.50
N THR A 128 -7.19 11.87 -7.61
CA THR A 128 -6.29 11.78 -8.78
C THR A 128 -4.82 11.86 -8.41
N GLU A 129 -4.44 12.83 -7.57
CA GLU A 129 -3.05 13.06 -7.18
C GLU A 129 -2.49 11.98 -6.25
N GLY A 130 -3.35 11.22 -5.58
CA GLY A 130 -2.95 10.12 -4.70
C GLY A 130 -2.83 8.77 -5.40
N ARG A 131 -3.04 8.70 -6.72
CA ARG A 131 -2.98 7.44 -7.46
C ARG A 131 -1.56 6.90 -7.57
N ILE A 132 -1.42 5.59 -7.38
CA ILE A 132 -0.15 4.91 -7.64
C ILE A 132 0.04 4.79 -9.16
N ASN A 133 1.02 5.50 -9.70
CA ASN A 133 1.37 5.43 -11.12
C ASN A 133 2.01 4.07 -11.44
N LYS A 134 1.23 3.18 -12.08
CA LYS A 134 1.73 1.89 -12.58
C LYS A 134 2.70 2.03 -13.76
N THR A 135 2.85 3.21 -14.34
CA THR A 135 3.52 3.44 -15.63
C THR A 135 5.01 3.75 -15.52
N LYS A 136 5.57 3.98 -14.35
CA LYS A 136 7.02 4.06 -14.19
C LYS A 136 7.60 2.70 -13.80
N ARG A 137 7.56 1.74 -14.71
CA ARG A 137 8.55 0.66 -14.70
C ARG A 137 9.86 1.30 -15.12
N SER A 138 10.75 1.54 -14.16
CA SER A 138 12.15 1.84 -14.48
C SER A 138 12.71 0.64 -15.23
N VAL A 139 13.20 0.90 -16.41
CA VAL A 139 14.05 0.00 -17.18
C VAL A 139 15.36 -0.11 -16.47
#